data_fcfa70ff1f170627cfdc7c606ba95385
#
_entry.id   fcfa70ff1f170627cfdc7c606ba95385
#
_cell.length_a   1.000
_cell.length_b   1.000
_cell.length_c   1.000
_cell.angle_alpha   90.00
_cell.angle_beta   90.00
_cell.angle_gamma   90.00
#
_symmetry.space_group_name_H-M   'P 1'
#
loop_
_entity.id
_entity.type
_entity.pdbx_description
1 polymer ?
#
loop_
_entity_poly.entity_id
_entity_poly.type
_entity_poly.pdbx_seq_one_letter_code
_entity_poly.pdbx_strand_id
1 'polypeptide(L)'
;MPQAQTAELNLNEILRQVAREKDIDLERWIGALEDAMASAAKKQHRIKEPVRAHLDRETGKFDAFIVKKVVEVVEDPLAEWTVDEAQDHKPDAQVGDEVHLPIPTDGLGRIAAQSAKQVLYQRVREAERENIYNEFIDRVGEVLNGTVKRFERGDIIVDLGRTEAVVPRSEQAPRALQPG
;
A
#
# COMPACT_ATOMS: atom_id res chain seq x y z
N MET A 1 18.32 -13.37 32.96
CA MET A 1 17.08 -12.96 32.30
C MET A 1 17.37 -12.75 30.83
N PRO A 2 17.07 -13.69 29.93
CA PRO A 2 17.26 -13.45 28.51
C PRO A 2 16.15 -12.50 28.06
N GLN A 3 16.55 -11.36 27.54
CA GLN A 3 15.68 -10.40 26.88
C GLN A 3 15.08 -11.08 25.65
N ALA A 4 13.76 -11.11 25.59
CA ALA A 4 13.01 -11.52 24.42
C ALA A 4 13.45 -10.63 23.25
N GLN A 5 14.29 -11.15 22.37
CA GLN A 5 14.44 -10.70 21.01
C GLN A 5 13.08 -10.99 20.35
N THR A 6 12.19 -10.01 20.46
CA THR A 6 11.03 -9.92 19.57
C THR A 6 11.60 -9.96 18.17
N ALA A 7 11.28 -11.01 17.43
CA ALA A 7 11.61 -11.15 16.03
C ALA A 7 11.13 -9.86 15.33
N GLU A 8 12.06 -8.94 15.11
CA GLU A 8 11.90 -7.90 14.12
C GLU A 8 11.77 -8.68 12.81
N LEU A 9 10.53 -8.92 12.43
CA LEU A 9 10.19 -9.43 11.11
C LEU A 9 10.98 -8.55 10.16
N ASN A 10 11.96 -9.17 9.49
CA ASN A 10 12.83 -8.45 8.59
C ASN A 10 11.97 -8.01 7.42
N LEU A 11 11.31 -6.85 7.59
CA LEU A 11 10.33 -6.30 6.65
C LEU A 11 10.90 -6.32 5.24
N ASN A 12 12.21 -6.02 5.11
CA ASN A 12 12.93 -6.05 3.85
C ASN A 12 13.00 -7.45 3.20
N GLU A 13 13.16 -8.50 3.99
CA GLU A 13 13.15 -9.86 3.43
C GLU A 13 11.76 -10.23 2.91
N ILE A 14 10.73 -9.92 3.68
CA ILE A 14 9.33 -10.14 3.26
C ILE A 14 9.03 -9.33 1.99
N LEU A 15 9.42 -8.06 1.96
CA LEU A 15 9.24 -7.17 0.82
C LEU A 15 9.91 -7.74 -0.45
N ARG A 16 11.16 -8.17 -0.34
CA ARG A 16 11.93 -8.74 -1.47
C ARG A 16 11.40 -10.10 -1.92
N GLN A 17 10.98 -10.94 -0.99
CA GLN A 17 10.43 -12.26 -1.31
C GLN A 17 9.11 -12.12 -2.08
N VAL A 18 8.19 -11.28 -1.61
CA VAL A 18 6.89 -11.08 -2.25
C VAL A 18 7.02 -10.36 -3.60
N ALA A 19 7.92 -9.38 -3.71
CA ALA A 19 8.18 -8.71 -4.98
C ALA A 19 8.68 -9.70 -6.05
N ARG A 20 9.53 -10.67 -5.69
CA ARG A 20 10.02 -11.71 -6.61
C ARG A 20 8.95 -12.72 -6.99
N GLU A 21 8.10 -13.12 -6.04
CA GLU A 21 7.09 -14.17 -6.27
C GLU A 21 5.88 -13.68 -7.09
N LYS A 22 5.59 -12.38 -7.04
CA LYS A 22 4.35 -11.80 -7.60
C LYS A 22 4.59 -10.75 -8.69
N ASP A 23 5.85 -10.56 -9.15
CA ASP A 23 6.22 -9.57 -10.17
C ASP A 23 5.71 -8.14 -9.86
N ILE A 24 5.78 -7.75 -8.57
CA ILE A 24 5.33 -6.45 -8.09
C ILE A 24 6.52 -5.49 -8.10
N ASP A 25 6.32 -4.28 -8.64
CA ASP A 25 7.30 -3.21 -8.57
C ASP A 25 7.54 -2.79 -7.11
N LEU A 26 8.72 -3.16 -6.60
CA LEU A 26 9.13 -2.92 -5.22
C LEU A 26 9.11 -1.43 -4.86
N GLU A 27 9.48 -0.54 -5.79
CA GLU A 27 9.53 0.90 -5.55
C GLU A 27 8.13 1.48 -5.34
N ARG A 28 7.18 1.10 -6.18
CA ARG A 28 5.78 1.52 -6.02
C ARG A 28 5.19 1.02 -4.71
N TRP A 29 5.60 -0.16 -4.28
CA TRP A 29 5.13 -0.72 -3.03
C TRP A 29 5.73 0.00 -1.80
N ILE A 30 7.04 0.27 -1.81
CA ILE A 30 7.71 1.06 -0.76
C ILE A 30 7.05 2.44 -0.67
N GLY A 31 6.83 3.12 -1.80
CA GLY A 31 6.15 4.42 -1.81
C GLY A 31 4.76 4.38 -1.16
N ALA A 32 3.93 3.37 -1.48
CA ALA A 32 2.62 3.21 -0.86
C ALA A 32 2.71 2.96 0.66
N LEU A 33 3.75 2.27 1.11
CA LEU A 33 4.01 2.03 2.52
C LEU A 33 4.48 3.31 3.24
N GLU A 34 5.36 4.07 2.62
CA GLU A 34 5.81 5.38 3.12
C GLU A 34 4.63 6.36 3.26
N ASP A 35 3.73 6.43 2.27
CA ASP A 35 2.51 7.24 2.33
C ASP A 35 1.58 6.82 3.47
N ALA A 36 1.39 5.51 3.67
CA ALA A 36 0.59 4.99 4.76
C ALA A 36 1.19 5.35 6.13
N MET A 37 2.52 5.28 6.24
CA MET A 37 3.25 5.63 7.47
C MET A 37 3.23 7.13 7.74
N ALA A 38 3.39 7.97 6.72
CA ALA A 38 3.24 9.43 6.84
C ALA A 38 1.84 9.80 7.35
N SER A 39 0.81 9.16 6.80
CA SER A 39 -0.58 9.36 7.24
C SER A 39 -0.80 8.89 8.69
N ALA A 40 -0.21 7.76 9.08
CA ALA A 40 -0.29 7.26 10.45
C ALA A 40 0.42 8.19 11.45
N ALA A 41 1.63 8.65 11.13
CA ALA A 41 2.39 9.61 11.94
C ALA A 41 1.62 10.92 12.10
N LYS A 42 1.10 11.47 11.01
CA LYS A 42 0.28 12.68 11.00
C LYS A 42 -0.93 12.56 11.94
N LYS A 43 -1.63 11.43 11.89
CA LYS A 43 -2.82 11.16 12.71
C LYS A 43 -2.45 10.95 14.19
N GLN A 44 -1.40 10.19 14.47
CA GLN A 44 -0.94 9.89 15.83
C GLN A 44 -0.52 11.14 16.59
N HIS A 45 0.25 12.01 15.93
CA HIS A 45 0.79 13.24 16.52
C HIS A 45 -0.12 14.46 16.31
N ARG A 46 -1.29 14.27 15.66
CA ARG A 46 -2.26 15.34 15.35
C ARG A 46 -1.63 16.51 14.57
N ILE A 47 -0.68 16.20 13.70
CA ILE A 47 0.04 17.15 12.85
C ILE A 47 -0.87 17.60 11.72
N LYS A 48 -0.92 18.90 11.44
CA LYS A 48 -1.66 19.46 10.31
C LYS A 48 -0.79 19.68 9.08
N GLU A 49 0.48 19.89 9.30
CA GLU A 49 1.51 20.10 8.29
C GLU A 49 1.68 18.88 7.36
N PRO A 50 2.28 19.05 6.19
CA PRO A 50 2.70 17.94 5.33
C PRO A 50 3.72 17.06 6.06
N VAL A 51 3.46 15.74 6.07
CA VAL A 51 4.35 14.74 6.66
C VAL A 51 4.78 13.79 5.55
N ARG A 52 6.07 13.47 5.51
CA ARG A 52 6.63 12.36 4.73
C ARG A 52 7.22 11.32 5.66
N ALA A 53 7.23 10.08 5.21
CA ALA A 53 7.95 8.99 5.86
C ALA A 53 8.92 8.38 4.86
N HIS A 54 10.02 7.86 5.36
CA HIS A 54 11.02 7.16 4.57
C HIS A 54 11.36 5.82 5.22
N LEU A 55 11.42 4.77 4.39
CA LEU A 55 11.84 3.45 4.81
C LEU A 55 13.34 3.29 4.56
N ASP A 56 14.12 3.20 5.63
CA ASP A 56 15.51 2.79 5.53
C ASP A 56 15.58 1.32 5.09
N ARG A 57 16.14 1.10 3.90
CA ARG A 57 16.24 -0.23 3.26
C ARG A 57 17.25 -1.16 3.90
N GLU A 58 18.17 -0.64 4.69
CA GLU A 58 19.18 -1.44 5.39
C GLU A 58 18.66 -1.91 6.74
N THR A 59 18.06 -0.99 7.50
CA THR A 59 17.60 -1.26 8.85
C THR A 59 16.14 -1.69 8.93
N GLY A 60 15.34 -1.42 7.88
CA GLY A 60 13.90 -1.66 7.88
C GLY A 60 13.11 -0.72 8.81
N LYS A 61 13.74 0.36 9.28
CA LYS A 61 13.10 1.37 10.13
C LYS A 61 12.46 2.47 9.30
N PHE A 62 11.41 3.04 9.84
CA PHE A 62 10.78 4.22 9.27
C PHE A 62 11.22 5.46 10.02
N ASP A 63 11.64 6.45 9.25
CA ASP A 63 11.78 7.82 9.70
C ASP A 63 10.59 8.63 9.19
N ALA A 64 10.08 9.53 10.02
CA ALA A 64 9.00 10.43 9.65
C ALA A 64 9.42 11.87 9.94
N PHE A 65 9.01 12.78 9.07
CA PHE A 65 9.37 14.19 9.20
C PHE A 65 8.28 15.11 8.61
N ILE A 66 8.12 16.27 9.24
CA ILE A 66 7.36 17.36 8.65
C ILE A 66 8.20 17.98 7.55
N VAL A 67 7.58 18.28 6.41
CA VAL A 67 8.24 18.92 5.27
C VAL A 67 7.79 20.37 5.20
N LYS A 68 8.74 21.29 5.18
CA LYS A 68 8.52 22.70 4.93
C LYS A 68 9.28 23.13 3.69
N LYS A 69 8.60 23.74 2.74
CA LYS A 69 9.21 24.29 1.54
C LYS A 69 9.65 25.72 1.80
N VAL A 70 10.87 26.06 1.43
CA VAL A 70 11.40 27.43 1.58
C VAL A 70 10.97 28.26 0.40
N VAL A 71 10.28 29.37 0.66
CA VAL A 71 9.72 30.29 -0.33
C VAL A 71 10.08 31.75 -0.04
N GLU A 72 9.96 32.61 -1.02
CA GLU A 72 10.14 34.06 -0.82
C GLU A 72 8.94 34.67 -0.10
N VAL A 73 7.72 34.21 -0.44
CA VAL A 73 6.47 34.69 0.14
C VAL A 73 5.65 33.46 0.56
N VAL A 74 5.32 33.38 1.83
CA VAL A 74 4.54 32.27 2.40
C VAL A 74 3.06 32.44 2.01
N GLU A 75 2.53 31.48 1.25
CA GLU A 75 1.11 31.36 0.92
C GLU A 75 0.39 30.37 1.86
N ASP A 76 1.05 29.25 2.16
CA ASP A 76 0.54 28.23 3.11
C ASP A 76 1.48 28.09 4.32
N PRO A 77 1.15 28.71 5.47
CA PRO A 77 1.97 28.61 6.68
C PRO A 77 2.14 27.20 7.22
N LEU A 78 1.26 26.24 6.81
CA LEU A 78 1.39 24.85 7.23
C LEU A 78 2.46 24.11 6.40
N ALA A 79 2.71 24.51 5.16
CA ALA A 79 3.60 23.82 4.24
C ALA A 79 4.89 24.62 3.93
N GLU A 80 4.89 25.92 4.17
CA GLU A 80 5.92 26.83 3.70
C GLU A 80 6.57 27.63 4.82
N TRP A 81 7.82 27.98 4.62
CA TRP A 81 8.62 28.85 5.48
C TRP A 81 9.37 29.90 4.65
N THR A 82 9.62 31.03 5.27
CA THR A 82 10.60 32.01 4.76
C THR A 82 12.03 31.47 4.90
N VAL A 83 12.98 32.10 4.20
CA VAL A 83 14.42 31.75 4.32
C VAL A 83 14.89 31.92 5.76
N ASP A 84 14.48 32.98 6.44
CA ASP A 84 14.91 33.28 7.82
C ASP A 84 14.42 32.18 8.79
N GLU A 85 13.15 31.76 8.69
CA GLU A 85 12.60 30.66 9.49
C GLU A 85 13.27 29.32 9.19
N ALA A 86 13.59 29.09 7.93
CA ALA A 86 14.25 27.86 7.50
C ALA A 86 15.71 27.77 8.00
N GLN A 87 16.42 28.91 8.06
CA GLN A 87 17.82 28.97 8.51
C GLN A 87 18.01 28.67 10.00
N ASP A 88 16.98 28.83 10.82
CA ASP A 88 17.00 28.39 12.21
C ASP A 88 17.17 26.86 12.35
N HIS A 89 16.78 26.10 11.32
CA HIS A 89 16.84 24.63 11.29
C HIS A 89 17.89 24.10 10.31
N LYS A 90 18.14 24.81 9.22
CA LYS A 90 19.11 24.50 8.16
C LYS A 90 19.85 25.80 7.78
N PRO A 91 21.03 26.07 8.35
CA PRO A 91 21.72 27.36 8.21
C PRO A 91 22.04 27.80 6.78
N ASP A 92 22.11 26.87 5.84
CA ASP A 92 22.36 27.06 4.41
C ASP A 92 21.10 27.00 3.54
N ALA A 93 19.90 27.08 4.16
CA ALA A 93 18.63 27.02 3.44
C ALA A 93 18.48 28.19 2.46
N GLN A 94 18.00 27.87 1.27
CA GLN A 94 17.69 28.79 0.17
C GLN A 94 16.28 28.58 -0.33
N VAL A 95 15.76 29.61 -1.04
CA VAL A 95 14.45 29.49 -1.71
C VAL A 95 14.43 28.30 -2.66
N GLY A 96 13.39 27.47 -2.53
CA GLY A 96 13.23 26.22 -3.27
C GLY A 96 13.67 24.96 -2.53
N ASP A 97 14.40 25.12 -1.42
CA ASP A 97 14.81 23.99 -0.56
C ASP A 97 13.62 23.41 0.20
N GLU A 98 13.79 22.18 0.67
CA GLU A 98 12.91 21.55 1.67
C GLU A 98 13.66 21.41 3.00
N VAL A 99 12.97 21.75 4.08
CA VAL A 99 13.44 21.53 5.45
C VAL A 99 12.65 20.38 6.05
N HIS A 100 13.36 19.40 6.60
CA HIS A 100 12.79 18.20 7.18
C HIS A 100 12.91 18.26 8.71
N LEU A 101 11.77 18.30 9.40
CA LEU A 101 11.73 18.31 10.86
C LEU A 101 11.39 16.90 11.35
N PRO A 102 12.27 16.21 12.06
CA PRO A 102 12.03 14.83 12.47
C PRO A 102 10.85 14.73 13.45
N ILE A 103 10.03 13.69 13.27
CA ILE A 103 8.92 13.33 14.13
C ILE A 103 9.33 12.08 14.91
N PRO A 104 9.05 12.00 16.23
CA PRO A 104 9.27 10.77 16.97
C PRO A 104 8.48 9.61 16.35
N THR A 105 9.17 8.51 16.07
CA THR A 105 8.58 7.31 15.47
C THR A 105 8.28 6.21 16.49
N ASP A 106 8.41 6.52 17.79
CA ASP A 106 8.12 5.60 18.87
C ASP A 106 6.68 5.08 18.81
N GLY A 107 6.52 3.78 18.78
CA GLY A 107 5.20 3.13 18.65
C GLY A 107 4.67 3.02 17.22
N LEU A 108 5.25 3.70 16.24
CA LEU A 108 4.88 3.55 14.82
C LEU A 108 5.31 2.19 14.25
N GLY A 109 6.30 1.53 14.81
CA GLY A 109 6.77 0.22 14.32
C GLY A 109 5.68 -0.86 14.25
N ARG A 110 4.78 -0.90 15.23
CA ARG A 110 3.63 -1.84 15.22
C ARG A 110 2.60 -1.45 14.17
N ILE A 111 2.33 -0.15 14.04
CA ILE A 111 1.41 0.40 13.03
C ILE A 111 2.01 0.17 11.65
N ALA A 112 3.32 0.38 11.49
CA ALA A 112 4.07 0.10 10.27
C ALA A 112 3.91 -1.35 9.82
N ALA A 113 4.13 -2.30 10.72
CA ALA A 113 4.00 -3.72 10.42
C ALA A 113 2.57 -4.11 10.02
N GLN A 114 1.56 -3.57 10.69
CA GLN A 114 0.15 -3.81 10.34
C GLN A 114 -0.22 -3.15 9.01
N SER A 115 0.19 -1.91 8.78
CA SER A 115 -0.06 -1.20 7.52
C SER A 115 0.66 -1.86 6.36
N ALA A 116 1.92 -2.28 6.54
CA ALA A 116 2.66 -3.03 5.54
C ALA A 116 1.95 -4.33 5.15
N LYS A 117 1.46 -5.08 6.13
CA LYS A 117 0.69 -6.29 5.90
C LYS A 117 -0.60 -6.01 5.13
N GLN A 118 -1.32 -4.96 5.48
CA GLN A 118 -2.57 -4.59 4.80
C GLN A 118 -2.32 -4.14 3.35
N VAL A 119 -1.33 -3.26 3.12
CA VAL A 119 -0.93 -2.81 1.79
C VAL A 119 -0.49 -4.00 0.94
N LEU A 120 0.29 -4.93 1.53
CA LEU A 120 0.70 -6.16 0.87
C LEU A 120 -0.49 -6.98 0.38
N TYR A 121 -1.44 -7.28 1.28
CA TYR A 121 -2.62 -8.05 0.89
C TYR A 121 -3.45 -7.36 -0.19
N GLN A 122 -3.56 -6.04 -0.13
CA GLN A 122 -4.28 -5.29 -1.15
C GLN A 122 -3.57 -5.39 -2.50
N ARG A 123 -2.26 -5.20 -2.55
CA ARG A 123 -1.47 -5.30 -3.79
C ARG A 123 -1.45 -6.70 -4.38
N VAL A 124 -1.34 -7.72 -3.54
CA VAL A 124 -1.45 -9.12 -4.01
C VAL A 124 -2.81 -9.36 -4.66
N ARG A 125 -3.90 -8.89 -4.06
CA ARG A 125 -5.24 -9.00 -4.64
C ARG A 125 -5.39 -8.23 -5.96
N GLU A 126 -4.82 -7.04 -6.06
CA GLU A 126 -4.81 -6.23 -7.28
C GLU A 126 -4.05 -6.95 -8.40
N ALA A 127 -2.85 -7.45 -8.11
CA ALA A 127 -2.04 -8.21 -9.07
C ALA A 127 -2.73 -9.52 -9.50
N GLU A 128 -3.37 -10.23 -8.57
CA GLU A 128 -4.16 -11.43 -8.90
C GLU A 128 -5.35 -11.09 -9.82
N ARG A 129 -6.05 -9.98 -9.56
CA ARG A 129 -7.15 -9.51 -10.44
C ARG A 129 -6.63 -9.13 -11.82
N GLU A 130 -5.51 -8.44 -11.91
CA GLU A 130 -4.90 -8.05 -13.17
C GLU A 130 -4.44 -9.28 -13.98
N ASN A 131 -3.82 -10.26 -13.32
CA ASN A 131 -3.44 -11.51 -13.96
C ASN A 131 -4.66 -12.29 -14.48
N ILE A 132 -5.73 -12.38 -13.69
CA ILE A 132 -7.00 -12.99 -14.12
C ILE A 132 -7.59 -12.21 -15.31
N TYR A 133 -7.63 -10.88 -15.22
CA TYR A 133 -8.13 -10.04 -16.30
C TYR A 133 -7.36 -10.27 -17.60
N ASN A 134 -6.03 -10.25 -17.55
CA ASN A 134 -5.17 -10.46 -18.71
C ASN A 134 -5.30 -11.88 -19.30
N GLU A 135 -5.55 -12.89 -18.44
CA GLU A 135 -5.78 -14.27 -18.89
C GLU A 135 -7.11 -14.42 -19.68
N PHE A 136 -8.12 -13.65 -19.32
CA PHE A 136 -9.46 -13.83 -19.88
C PHE A 136 -9.91 -12.73 -20.86
N ILE A 137 -9.23 -11.58 -20.94
CA ILE A 137 -9.65 -10.46 -21.80
C ILE A 137 -9.67 -10.86 -23.29
N ASP A 138 -8.71 -11.63 -23.74
CA ASP A 138 -8.58 -12.08 -25.14
C ASP A 138 -9.50 -13.28 -25.44
N ARG A 139 -10.13 -13.86 -24.41
CA ARG A 139 -11.01 -15.02 -24.50
C ARG A 139 -12.49 -14.67 -24.51
N VAL A 140 -12.81 -13.39 -24.66
CA VAL A 140 -14.18 -12.92 -24.79
C VAL A 140 -14.82 -13.51 -26.04
N GLY A 141 -15.97 -14.19 -25.90
CA GLY A 141 -16.65 -14.91 -26.98
C GLY A 141 -16.27 -16.39 -27.10
N GLU A 142 -15.33 -16.88 -26.30
CA GLU A 142 -15.01 -18.31 -26.24
C GLU A 142 -15.98 -19.07 -25.30
N VAL A 143 -16.17 -20.35 -25.60
CA VAL A 143 -16.90 -21.27 -24.71
C VAL A 143 -15.93 -21.86 -23.70
N LEU A 144 -16.23 -21.66 -22.41
CA LEU A 144 -15.43 -22.21 -21.32
C LEU A 144 -16.18 -23.33 -20.62
N ASN A 145 -15.44 -24.34 -20.17
CA ASN A 145 -15.96 -25.41 -19.32
C ASN A 145 -15.65 -25.08 -17.86
N GLY A 146 -16.62 -25.28 -16.97
CA GLY A 146 -16.45 -25.07 -15.54
C GLY A 146 -17.43 -25.92 -14.74
N THR A 147 -17.15 -26.05 -13.44
CA THR A 147 -17.99 -26.81 -12.51
C THR A 147 -18.80 -25.84 -11.64
N VAL A 148 -20.10 -26.10 -11.50
CA VAL A 148 -20.96 -25.29 -10.62
C VAL A 148 -20.52 -25.48 -9.17
N LYS A 149 -20.04 -24.43 -8.53
CA LYS A 149 -19.56 -24.47 -7.16
C LYS A 149 -20.65 -24.19 -6.13
N ARG A 150 -21.43 -23.14 -6.38
CA ARG A 150 -22.51 -22.70 -5.49
C ARG A 150 -23.46 -21.72 -6.18
N PHE A 151 -24.57 -21.46 -5.52
CA PHE A 151 -25.50 -20.40 -5.90
C PHE A 151 -25.43 -19.26 -4.89
N GLU A 152 -25.30 -18.04 -5.35
CA GLU A 152 -25.28 -16.84 -4.52
C GLU A 152 -26.27 -15.81 -5.02
N ARG A 153 -27.27 -15.45 -4.20
CA ARG A 153 -28.32 -14.46 -4.52
C ARG A 153 -29.04 -14.67 -5.85
N GLY A 154 -29.05 -15.92 -6.33
CA GLY A 154 -29.64 -16.29 -7.61
C GLY A 154 -28.67 -16.37 -8.77
N ASP A 155 -27.43 -15.94 -8.60
CA ASP A 155 -26.35 -16.12 -9.56
C ASP A 155 -25.66 -17.48 -9.36
N ILE A 156 -25.12 -18.04 -10.44
CA ILE A 156 -24.36 -19.29 -10.40
C ILE A 156 -22.87 -18.96 -10.34
N ILE A 157 -22.19 -19.49 -9.34
CA ILE A 157 -20.74 -19.40 -9.23
C ILE A 157 -20.13 -20.67 -9.81
N VAL A 158 -19.32 -20.49 -10.85
CA VAL A 158 -18.69 -21.56 -11.61
C VAL A 158 -17.19 -21.53 -11.37
N ASP A 159 -16.63 -22.67 -11.01
CA ASP A 159 -15.17 -22.85 -10.87
C ASP A 159 -14.57 -23.15 -12.24
N LEU A 160 -13.62 -22.30 -12.67
CA LEU A 160 -12.84 -22.47 -13.91
C LEU A 160 -11.45 -23.05 -13.64
N GLY A 161 -11.17 -23.52 -12.42
CA GLY A 161 -9.91 -24.09 -11.96
C GLY A 161 -8.98 -23.05 -11.30
N ARG A 162 -8.67 -21.94 -11.96
CA ARG A 162 -7.83 -20.87 -11.39
C ARG A 162 -8.63 -19.71 -10.79
N THR A 163 -9.85 -19.51 -11.26
CA THR A 163 -10.73 -18.42 -10.81
C THR A 163 -12.19 -18.88 -10.83
N GLU A 164 -13.03 -18.12 -10.15
CA GLU A 164 -14.47 -18.29 -10.18
C GLU A 164 -15.09 -17.31 -11.17
N ALA A 165 -16.02 -17.79 -11.98
CA ALA A 165 -16.87 -16.98 -12.85
C ALA A 165 -18.28 -16.88 -12.28
N VAL A 166 -18.95 -15.78 -12.60
CA VAL A 166 -20.34 -15.55 -12.21
C VAL A 166 -21.21 -15.61 -13.45
N VAL A 167 -22.24 -16.45 -13.41
CA VAL A 167 -23.31 -16.45 -14.40
C VAL A 167 -24.54 -15.78 -13.78
N PRO A 168 -24.80 -14.51 -14.15
CA PRO A 168 -25.94 -13.76 -13.60
C PRO A 168 -27.26 -14.43 -13.96
N ARG A 169 -28.25 -14.20 -13.15
CA ARG A 169 -29.58 -14.82 -13.33
C ARG A 169 -30.21 -14.56 -14.72
N SER A 170 -29.91 -13.40 -15.30
CA SER A 170 -30.39 -13.04 -16.65
C SER A 170 -29.82 -13.91 -17.77
N GLU A 171 -28.63 -14.48 -17.55
CA GLU A 171 -27.88 -15.26 -18.56
C GLU A 171 -27.96 -16.76 -18.34
N GLN A 172 -28.76 -17.21 -17.36
CA GLN A 172 -28.90 -18.62 -17.05
C GLN A 172 -29.90 -19.29 -18.01
N ALA A 173 -29.53 -20.46 -18.53
CA ALA A 173 -30.47 -21.30 -19.26
C ALA A 173 -31.56 -21.85 -18.32
N PRO A 174 -32.78 -22.12 -18.82
CA PRO A 174 -33.91 -22.60 -18.00
C PRO A 174 -33.71 -24.01 -17.43
N ARG A 175 -32.52 -24.57 -17.53
CA ARG A 175 -32.19 -25.92 -17.04
C ARG A 175 -31.69 -25.82 -15.59
N ALA A 176 -32.26 -26.63 -14.71
CA ALA A 176 -31.79 -26.75 -13.35
C ALA A 176 -30.37 -27.34 -13.32
N LEU A 177 -29.40 -26.54 -12.87
CA LEU A 177 -28.03 -26.98 -12.62
C LEU A 177 -27.90 -27.36 -11.15
N GLN A 178 -27.02 -28.31 -10.85
CA GLN A 178 -26.73 -28.76 -9.49
C GLN A 178 -25.23 -28.49 -9.22
N PRO A 179 -24.84 -28.19 -7.98
CA PRO A 179 -23.43 -28.11 -7.59
C PRO A 179 -22.74 -29.48 -7.73
N GLY A 180 -21.45 -29.49 -8.20
CA GLY A 180 -20.62 -30.70 -8.34
C GLY A 180 -20.37 -31.15 -9.75
#